data_a523dec7172489320af1bb1dcca90ca3
#
_entry.id   a523dec7172489320af1bb1dcca90ca3
#
_cell.length_a   1.000
_cell.length_b   1.000
_cell.length_c   1.000
_cell.angle_alpha   90.00
_cell.angle_beta   90.00
_cell.angle_gamma   90.00
#
_symmetry.space_group_name_H-M   'P 1'
#
loop_
_entity.id
_entity.type
_entity.pdbx_description
1 polymer ?
#
loop_
_entity_poly.entity_id
_entity_poly.type
_entity_poly.pdbx_seq_one_letter_code
_entity_poly.pdbx_strand_id
1 'polypeptide(L)'
;MRVLIVRVLGSAAGGGFPQWNCNCKNCSSVRLGVAGYTARTQSSIVVSANEKDWLLFNASPDILTQLKEAGPRLQPADSVRDSGIRSIVLMDAQIDHTTGLFMLRESSRPLTIYATTQVREELTSGNPIFNVLDFYCKVNWVEIELANQDMLKIPEVPGIELRFMPLKSEAPPFSPFRGKPRPGDNVGVQIRDCKSGKKVFYSPGLESLEDYLLGPMKESDLLLVDGTFWTDTEMIDNGLSKKLAREMGHNPQSGEGGMIENLNKIDGPKKILIHINNSNPILNELSEERQILKTNGIDVAFDGMELTV
;
A
#
# COMPACT_ATOMS: atom_id res chain seq x y z
N MET A 1 -25.51 -6.30 8.88
CA MET A 1 -25.11 -5.90 7.51
C MET A 1 -23.69 -6.38 7.29
N ARG A 2 -23.37 -7.03 6.17
CA ARG A 2 -21.98 -7.25 5.78
C ARG A 2 -21.48 -5.93 5.25
N VAL A 3 -20.29 -5.51 5.64
CA VAL A 3 -19.67 -4.23 5.33
C VAL A 3 -18.29 -4.51 4.76
N LEU A 4 -17.83 -3.62 3.89
CA LEU A 4 -16.46 -3.66 3.39
C LEU A 4 -15.50 -3.30 4.53
N ILE A 5 -14.64 -4.23 4.90
CA ILE A 5 -13.63 -4.03 5.93
C ILE A 5 -12.28 -3.87 5.26
N VAL A 6 -11.58 -2.82 5.63
CA VAL A 6 -10.18 -2.57 5.29
C VAL A 6 -9.37 -2.56 6.56
N ARG A 7 -8.32 -3.37 6.63
CA ARG A 7 -7.39 -3.37 7.75
C ARG A 7 -5.98 -3.04 7.27
N VAL A 8 -5.38 -2.04 7.88
CA VAL A 8 -3.97 -1.69 7.66
C VAL A 8 -3.10 -2.67 8.43
N LEU A 9 -2.29 -3.45 7.74
CA LEU A 9 -1.33 -4.35 8.36
C LEU A 9 -0.04 -3.63 8.70
N GLY A 10 0.42 -2.76 7.80
CA GLY A 10 1.57 -1.91 7.97
C GLY A 10 1.35 -0.56 7.30
N SER A 11 1.92 0.49 7.84
CA SER A 11 1.65 1.88 7.40
C SER A 11 2.90 2.68 7.04
N ALA A 12 4.12 2.17 7.29
CA ALA A 12 5.36 2.81 6.90
C ALA A 12 5.75 2.51 5.44
N ALA A 13 6.56 3.38 4.84
CA ALA A 13 7.26 3.13 3.58
C ALA A 13 8.38 2.10 3.75
N GLY A 14 9.10 1.82 2.67
CA GLY A 14 10.21 0.88 2.64
C GLY A 14 11.25 1.13 3.74
N GLY A 15 11.67 0.06 4.41
CA GLY A 15 12.56 0.09 5.56
C GLY A 15 11.85 0.13 6.91
N GLY A 16 10.55 0.40 6.97
CA GLY A 16 9.78 0.45 8.21
C GLY A 16 10.12 1.63 9.12
N PHE A 17 9.50 1.67 10.29
CA PHE A 17 9.71 2.72 11.27
C PHE A 17 9.81 2.15 12.70
N PRO A 18 10.96 2.28 13.42
CA PRO A 18 12.19 2.93 12.99
C PRO A 18 12.95 2.10 11.94
N GLN A 19 13.53 2.75 10.93
CA GLN A 19 14.39 2.06 9.97
C GLN A 19 15.68 1.59 10.63
N TRP A 20 16.12 0.36 10.34
CA TRP A 20 17.18 -0.35 11.09
C TRP A 20 18.53 0.40 11.16
N ASN A 21 18.90 1.10 10.11
CA ASN A 21 20.18 1.83 9.97
C ASN A 21 20.02 3.38 10.05
N CYS A 22 18.84 3.89 10.39
CA CYS A 22 18.56 5.33 10.43
C CYS A 22 18.61 5.84 11.87
N ASN A 23 19.25 7.00 12.07
CA ASN A 23 19.28 7.72 13.33
C ASN A 23 18.73 9.15 13.22
N CYS A 24 17.81 9.39 12.26
CA CYS A 24 17.09 10.66 12.19
C CYS A 24 16.27 10.88 13.46
N LYS A 25 15.80 12.11 13.66
CA LYS A 25 15.01 12.50 14.85
C LYS A 25 13.87 11.51 15.15
N ASN A 26 13.10 11.14 14.14
CA ASN A 26 11.97 10.22 14.32
C ASN A 26 12.42 8.82 14.75
N CYS A 27 13.37 8.21 14.02
CA CYS A 27 13.86 6.87 14.33
C CYS A 27 14.53 6.77 15.70
N SER A 28 15.31 7.78 16.09
CA SER A 28 15.91 7.83 17.44
C SER A 28 14.84 8.01 18.52
N SER A 29 13.83 8.84 18.27
CA SER A 29 12.72 9.05 19.21
C SER A 29 11.94 7.77 19.52
N VAL A 30 11.64 6.94 18.51
CA VAL A 30 11.01 5.63 18.74
C VAL A 30 11.89 4.73 19.60
N ARG A 31 13.18 4.64 19.28
CA ARG A 31 14.11 3.76 20.05
C ARG A 31 14.29 4.21 21.50
N LEU A 32 14.13 5.51 21.76
CA LEU A 32 14.21 6.09 23.09
C LEU A 32 12.87 6.12 23.84
N GLY A 33 11.77 5.64 23.20
CA GLY A 33 10.45 5.61 23.81
C GLY A 33 9.84 7.01 24.02
N VAL A 34 10.21 7.97 23.17
CA VAL A 34 9.66 9.35 23.25
C VAL A 34 8.16 9.31 22.93
N ALA A 35 7.35 9.97 23.77
CA ALA A 35 5.90 10.05 23.57
C ALA A 35 5.54 10.68 22.21
N GLY A 36 4.46 10.20 21.60
CA GLY A 36 3.98 10.66 20.29
C GLY A 36 4.62 9.95 19.10
N TYR A 37 5.51 8.97 19.33
CA TYR A 37 6.08 8.13 18.28
C TYR A 37 5.75 6.66 18.50
N THR A 38 5.18 6.01 17.50
CA THR A 38 4.83 4.58 17.52
C THR A 38 5.51 3.89 16.34
N ALA A 39 6.18 2.74 16.60
CA ALA A 39 6.79 1.92 15.56
C ALA A 39 5.75 1.44 14.53
N ARG A 40 6.18 1.26 13.27
CA ARG A 40 5.32 0.84 12.17
C ARG A 40 6.05 -0.12 11.24
N THR A 41 5.33 -1.12 10.75
CA THR A 41 5.80 -2.04 9.72
C THR A 41 5.53 -1.48 8.34
N GLN A 42 6.15 -2.05 7.32
CA GLN A 42 6.07 -1.59 5.93
C GLN A 42 4.68 -1.81 5.35
N SER A 43 4.28 -0.93 4.44
CA SER A 43 2.90 -0.76 3.97
C SER A 43 2.29 -2.01 3.35
N SER A 44 1.15 -2.42 3.89
CA SER A 44 0.30 -3.48 3.37
C SER A 44 -1.11 -3.34 3.96
N ILE A 45 -2.14 -3.71 3.21
CA ILE A 45 -3.52 -3.76 3.71
C ILE A 45 -4.19 -5.08 3.34
N VAL A 46 -5.22 -5.44 4.10
CA VAL A 46 -6.14 -6.52 3.72
C VAL A 46 -7.57 -6.02 3.66
N VAL A 47 -8.35 -6.59 2.74
CA VAL A 47 -9.75 -6.21 2.51
C VAL A 47 -10.64 -7.44 2.48
N SER A 48 -11.84 -7.34 3.07
CA SER A 48 -12.83 -8.42 3.06
C SER A 48 -14.26 -7.87 3.05
N ALA A 49 -15.17 -8.57 2.37
CA ALA A 49 -16.61 -8.32 2.43
C ALA A 49 -17.35 -9.33 3.32
N ASN A 50 -16.65 -10.31 3.93
CA ASN A 50 -17.28 -11.38 4.73
C ASN A 50 -16.50 -11.77 6.00
N GLU A 51 -15.41 -11.09 6.33
CA GLU A 51 -14.51 -11.31 7.47
C GLU A 51 -13.81 -12.70 7.50
N LYS A 52 -13.98 -13.48 6.45
CA LYS A 52 -13.41 -14.83 6.33
C LYS A 52 -12.39 -14.95 5.20
N ASP A 53 -12.74 -14.43 4.04
CA ASP A 53 -11.89 -14.44 2.86
C ASP A 53 -11.31 -13.04 2.66
N TRP A 54 -9.97 -12.94 2.67
CA TRP A 54 -9.24 -11.70 2.65
C TRP A 54 -8.38 -11.57 1.40
N LEU A 55 -8.40 -10.38 0.81
CA LEU A 55 -7.52 -9.96 -0.26
C LEU A 55 -6.39 -9.12 0.31
N LEU A 56 -5.15 -9.59 0.12
CA LEU A 56 -3.95 -8.88 0.54
C LEU A 56 -3.49 -7.94 -0.57
N PHE A 57 -3.22 -6.69 -0.24
CA PHE A 57 -2.57 -5.73 -1.15
C PHE A 57 -1.15 -5.49 -0.69
N ASN A 58 -0.20 -5.81 -1.56
CA ASN A 58 1.23 -5.86 -1.33
C ASN A 58 1.63 -6.86 -0.21
N ALA A 59 2.74 -7.54 -0.39
CA ALA A 59 3.29 -8.45 0.60
C ALA A 59 4.62 -7.87 1.12
N SER A 60 4.55 -7.11 2.21
CA SER A 60 5.72 -6.45 2.79
C SER A 60 6.70 -7.46 3.40
N PRO A 61 7.98 -7.11 3.56
CA PRO A 61 8.95 -7.96 4.28
C PRO A 61 8.50 -8.33 5.70
N ASP A 62 7.63 -7.51 6.31
CA ASP A 62 7.12 -7.68 7.67
C ASP A 62 5.87 -8.59 7.75
N ILE A 63 5.46 -9.18 6.63
CA ILE A 63 4.17 -9.91 6.51
C ILE A 63 3.92 -10.94 7.62
N LEU A 64 4.94 -11.67 8.08
CA LEU A 64 4.76 -12.67 9.14
C LEU A 64 4.38 -12.02 10.48
N THR A 65 5.01 -10.90 10.83
CA THR A 65 4.66 -10.11 12.02
C THR A 65 3.25 -9.54 11.87
N GLN A 66 2.95 -8.97 10.71
CA GLN A 66 1.64 -8.39 10.38
C GLN A 66 0.51 -9.42 10.49
N LEU A 67 0.71 -10.63 9.96
CA LEU A 67 -0.27 -11.72 10.07
C LEU A 67 -0.47 -12.19 11.52
N LYS A 68 0.61 -12.25 12.30
CA LYS A 68 0.53 -12.61 13.72
C LYS A 68 -0.25 -11.57 14.51
N GLU A 69 0.00 -10.29 14.30
CA GLU A 69 -0.66 -9.19 15.02
C GLU A 69 -2.10 -8.94 14.53
N ALA A 70 -2.42 -9.29 13.29
CA ALA A 70 -3.78 -9.23 12.79
C ALA A 70 -4.74 -10.18 13.52
N GLY A 71 -4.22 -11.18 14.21
CA GLY A 71 -4.97 -12.08 15.06
C GLY A 71 -5.77 -13.15 14.29
N PRO A 72 -6.78 -13.75 14.93
CA PRO A 72 -7.42 -14.99 14.46
C PRO A 72 -8.04 -14.93 13.06
N ARG A 73 -8.45 -13.75 12.60
CA ARG A 73 -9.10 -13.60 11.28
C ARG A 73 -8.19 -13.96 10.09
N LEU A 74 -6.87 -13.79 10.24
CA LEU A 74 -5.90 -14.10 9.18
C LEU A 74 -5.09 -15.37 9.46
N GLN A 75 -5.24 -15.95 10.64
CA GLN A 75 -4.57 -17.19 11.05
C GLN A 75 -5.33 -18.42 10.59
N PRO A 76 -4.70 -19.61 10.61
CA PRO A 76 -5.37 -20.88 10.31
C PRO A 76 -6.60 -21.09 11.22
N ALA A 77 -7.73 -21.44 10.62
CA ALA A 77 -8.97 -21.67 11.35
C ALA A 77 -9.56 -23.06 11.10
N ASP A 78 -9.62 -23.47 9.83
CA ASP A 78 -10.40 -24.64 9.41
C ASP A 78 -9.50 -25.85 9.03
N SER A 79 -8.19 -25.67 8.87
CA SER A 79 -7.26 -26.73 8.49
C SER A 79 -5.91 -26.60 9.19
N VAL A 80 -5.10 -27.65 9.13
CA VAL A 80 -3.76 -27.72 9.74
C VAL A 80 -2.81 -26.63 9.17
N ARG A 81 -2.95 -26.32 7.89
CA ARG A 81 -2.22 -25.26 7.21
C ARG A 81 -3.18 -24.48 6.31
N ASP A 82 -3.54 -23.28 6.74
CA ASP A 82 -4.39 -22.35 5.99
C ASP A 82 -4.11 -20.91 6.43
N SER A 83 -4.77 -19.98 5.78
CA SER A 83 -4.79 -18.55 6.12
C SER A 83 -6.10 -17.95 5.64
N GLY A 84 -6.57 -16.90 6.29
CA GLY A 84 -7.66 -16.07 5.77
C GLY A 84 -7.33 -15.38 4.44
N ILE A 85 -6.04 -15.22 4.08
CA ILE A 85 -5.64 -14.63 2.80
C ILE A 85 -5.91 -15.63 1.68
N ARG A 86 -6.73 -15.23 0.72
CA ARG A 86 -7.13 -16.05 -0.44
C ARG A 86 -6.37 -15.68 -1.69
N SER A 87 -6.08 -14.39 -1.90
CA SER A 87 -5.35 -13.88 -3.06
C SER A 87 -4.55 -12.64 -2.67
N ILE A 88 -3.60 -12.27 -3.51
CA ILE A 88 -2.70 -11.14 -3.33
C ILE A 88 -2.79 -10.25 -4.56
N VAL A 89 -2.84 -8.93 -4.36
CA VAL A 89 -2.73 -7.91 -5.41
C VAL A 89 -1.40 -7.19 -5.20
N LEU A 90 -0.60 -7.09 -6.24
CA LEU A 90 0.61 -6.28 -6.25
C LEU A 90 0.36 -4.97 -6.98
N MET A 91 0.59 -3.87 -6.29
CA MET A 91 0.40 -2.52 -6.82
C MET A 91 1.57 -2.09 -7.72
N ASP A 92 2.74 -2.68 -7.51
CA ASP A 92 4.00 -2.48 -8.21
C ASP A 92 4.97 -3.63 -7.88
N ALA A 93 6.23 -3.54 -8.33
CA ALA A 93 7.26 -4.54 -8.07
C ALA A 93 8.33 -4.07 -7.06
N GLN A 94 8.05 -3.04 -6.24
CA GLN A 94 8.99 -2.56 -5.24
C GLN A 94 9.31 -3.63 -4.19
N ILE A 95 10.53 -3.57 -3.64
CA ILE A 95 11.05 -4.57 -2.69
C ILE A 95 10.17 -4.64 -1.44
N ASP A 96 9.75 -3.52 -0.90
CA ASP A 96 8.89 -3.41 0.26
C ASP A 96 7.44 -3.87 0.02
N HIS A 97 7.03 -4.02 -1.24
CA HIS A 97 5.71 -4.52 -1.63
C HIS A 97 5.70 -5.99 -2.04
N THR A 98 6.85 -6.61 -2.28
CA THR A 98 6.92 -7.95 -2.89
C THR A 98 7.76 -8.96 -2.11
N THR A 99 8.73 -8.54 -1.29
CA THR A 99 9.65 -9.47 -0.60
C THR A 99 8.93 -10.42 0.35
N GLY A 100 7.81 -10.02 0.93
CA GLY A 100 6.99 -10.86 1.80
C GLY A 100 6.45 -12.11 1.11
N LEU A 101 6.40 -12.15 -0.22
CA LEU A 101 6.03 -13.37 -0.96
C LEU A 101 6.95 -14.54 -0.64
N PHE A 102 8.25 -14.29 -0.43
CA PHE A 102 9.18 -15.35 0.02
C PHE A 102 8.81 -15.91 1.40
N MET A 103 8.24 -15.09 2.26
CA MET A 103 7.82 -15.51 3.59
C MET A 103 6.57 -16.39 3.54
N LEU A 104 5.75 -16.25 2.48
CA LEU A 104 4.53 -17.02 2.25
C LEU A 104 4.78 -18.36 1.48
N ARG A 105 6.03 -18.70 1.17
CA ARG A 105 6.41 -19.91 0.39
C ARG A 105 5.92 -21.24 0.94
N GLU A 106 5.60 -21.30 2.24
CA GLU A 106 5.08 -22.50 2.89
C GLU A 106 3.55 -22.69 2.69
N SER A 107 2.94 -21.91 1.81
CA SER A 107 1.54 -22.07 1.45
C SER A 107 1.28 -23.49 0.93
N SER A 108 0.20 -24.12 1.39
CA SER A 108 -0.23 -25.45 0.95
C SER A 108 -0.86 -25.47 -0.45
N ARG A 109 -1.06 -24.31 -1.06
CA ARG A 109 -1.62 -24.09 -2.41
C ARG A 109 -0.82 -23.00 -3.13
N PRO A 110 -0.86 -22.96 -4.48
CA PRO A 110 -0.27 -21.85 -5.23
C PRO A 110 -0.76 -20.50 -4.73
N LEU A 111 0.14 -19.52 -4.64
CA LEU A 111 -0.25 -18.14 -4.35
C LEU A 111 -0.95 -17.56 -5.59
N THR A 112 -2.23 -17.24 -5.49
CA THR A 112 -2.94 -16.51 -6.54
C THR A 112 -2.58 -15.03 -6.43
N ILE A 113 -1.88 -14.51 -7.45
CA ILE A 113 -1.33 -13.16 -7.47
C ILE A 113 -1.88 -12.40 -8.67
N TYR A 114 -2.59 -11.33 -8.40
CA TYR A 114 -3.07 -10.36 -9.38
C TYR A 114 -2.00 -9.28 -9.55
N ALA A 115 -1.47 -9.14 -10.76
CA ALA A 115 -0.45 -8.16 -11.09
C ALA A 115 -0.47 -7.85 -12.59
N THR A 116 0.02 -6.67 -12.99
CA THR A 116 0.19 -6.32 -14.39
C THR A 116 1.29 -7.16 -15.05
N THR A 117 1.30 -7.20 -16.37
CA THR A 117 2.40 -7.81 -17.13
C THR A 117 3.75 -7.19 -16.77
N GLN A 118 3.82 -5.87 -16.57
CA GLN A 118 5.03 -5.14 -16.19
C GLN A 118 5.57 -5.61 -14.84
N VAL A 119 4.71 -5.72 -13.83
CA VAL A 119 5.10 -6.24 -12.51
C VAL A 119 5.55 -7.69 -12.61
N ARG A 120 4.87 -8.54 -13.39
CA ARG A 120 5.30 -9.93 -13.62
C ARG A 120 6.68 -10.00 -14.27
N GLU A 121 6.95 -9.18 -15.28
CA GLU A 121 8.26 -9.12 -15.93
C GLU A 121 9.37 -8.83 -14.92
N GLU A 122 9.18 -7.84 -14.05
CA GLU A 122 10.14 -7.51 -12.99
C GLU A 122 10.35 -8.67 -12.00
N LEU A 123 9.26 -9.38 -11.63
CA LEU A 123 9.31 -10.47 -10.67
C LEU A 123 9.69 -11.83 -11.28
N THR A 124 9.98 -11.88 -12.56
CA THR A 124 10.52 -13.06 -13.27
C THR A 124 11.93 -12.81 -13.83
N SER A 125 12.40 -11.55 -13.88
CA SER A 125 13.70 -11.19 -14.44
C SER A 125 14.59 -10.41 -13.45
N GLY A 126 14.27 -9.14 -13.18
CA GLY A 126 15.10 -8.25 -12.36
C GLY A 126 15.17 -8.67 -10.89
N ASN A 127 14.05 -9.09 -10.34
CA ASN A 127 13.92 -9.67 -8.99
C ASN A 127 13.08 -10.96 -9.08
N PRO A 128 13.65 -12.13 -9.44
CA PRO A 128 12.92 -13.31 -9.91
C PRO A 128 12.21 -14.08 -8.78
N ILE A 129 11.39 -13.40 -7.98
CA ILE A 129 10.63 -13.96 -6.85
C ILE A 129 9.71 -15.09 -7.34
N PHE A 130 9.01 -14.91 -8.45
CA PHE A 130 8.09 -15.92 -8.99
C PHE A 130 8.83 -17.19 -9.39
N ASN A 131 10.00 -17.07 -10.03
CA ASN A 131 10.80 -18.23 -10.43
C ASN A 131 11.30 -19.01 -9.20
N VAL A 132 11.63 -18.33 -8.10
CA VAL A 132 12.02 -19.02 -6.86
C VAL A 132 10.82 -19.71 -6.22
N LEU A 133 9.66 -19.06 -6.16
CA LEU A 133 8.44 -19.62 -5.59
C LEU A 133 7.93 -20.86 -6.33
N ASP A 134 8.25 -21.03 -7.61
CA ASP A 134 7.91 -22.22 -8.39
C ASP A 134 8.51 -23.52 -7.83
N PHE A 135 9.61 -23.42 -7.08
CA PHE A 135 10.23 -24.55 -6.37
C PHE A 135 9.59 -24.84 -5.00
N TYR A 136 8.63 -24.01 -4.55
CA TYR A 136 7.96 -24.11 -3.25
C TYR A 136 6.43 -24.27 -3.45
N CYS A 137 5.68 -23.22 -3.21
CA CYS A 137 4.21 -23.26 -3.31
C CYS A 137 3.67 -22.97 -4.71
N LYS A 138 4.52 -22.51 -5.64
CA LYS A 138 4.16 -21.99 -6.97
C LYS A 138 3.36 -20.68 -6.93
N VAL A 139 3.28 -20.05 -8.09
CA VAL A 139 2.49 -18.83 -8.33
C VAL A 139 1.45 -19.10 -9.40
N ASN A 140 0.20 -18.78 -9.10
CA ASN A 140 -0.87 -18.65 -10.06
C ASN A 140 -1.05 -17.16 -10.37
N TRP A 141 -0.37 -16.67 -11.43
CA TRP A 141 -0.48 -15.27 -11.82
C TRP A 141 -1.75 -15.03 -12.65
N VAL A 142 -2.49 -14.00 -12.25
CA VAL A 142 -3.67 -13.49 -12.95
C VAL A 142 -3.36 -12.07 -13.43
N GLU A 143 -3.48 -11.85 -14.74
CA GLU A 143 -3.16 -10.56 -15.35
C GLU A 143 -4.18 -9.49 -14.98
N ILE A 144 -3.67 -8.31 -14.60
CA ILE A 144 -4.45 -7.07 -14.47
C ILE A 144 -4.37 -6.33 -15.81
N GLU A 145 -5.48 -6.30 -16.54
CA GLU A 145 -5.62 -5.59 -17.80
C GLU A 145 -6.07 -4.14 -17.56
N LEU A 146 -5.18 -3.17 -17.77
CA LEU A 146 -5.48 -1.74 -17.56
C LEU A 146 -6.38 -1.13 -18.65
N ALA A 147 -6.42 -1.72 -19.82
CA ALA A 147 -7.30 -1.28 -20.91
C ALA A 147 -8.78 -1.55 -20.61
N ASN A 148 -9.06 -2.52 -19.76
CA ASN A 148 -10.41 -2.87 -19.36
C ASN A 148 -10.89 -1.94 -18.24
N GLN A 149 -11.94 -1.15 -18.52
CA GLN A 149 -12.57 -0.25 -17.54
C GLN A 149 -13.61 -0.97 -16.66
N ASP A 150 -13.92 -2.22 -16.93
CA ASP A 150 -14.85 -3.01 -16.14
C ASP A 150 -14.25 -3.43 -14.79
N MET A 151 -15.13 -3.70 -13.85
CA MET A 151 -14.72 -4.19 -12.53
C MET A 151 -14.29 -5.67 -12.61
N LEU A 152 -13.04 -5.94 -12.27
CA LEU A 152 -12.50 -7.29 -12.17
C LEU A 152 -13.05 -7.99 -10.92
N LYS A 153 -13.74 -9.09 -11.08
CA LYS A 153 -14.19 -9.96 -9.97
C LYS A 153 -13.02 -10.78 -9.44
N ILE A 154 -13.00 -10.96 -8.12
CA ILE A 154 -12.02 -11.80 -7.43
C ILE A 154 -12.73 -13.06 -6.91
N PRO A 155 -12.72 -14.18 -7.63
CA PRO A 155 -13.47 -15.37 -7.26
C PRO A 155 -13.10 -15.92 -5.87
N GLU A 156 -11.84 -15.80 -5.49
CA GLU A 156 -11.31 -16.27 -4.20
C GLU A 156 -11.78 -15.43 -3.01
N VAL A 157 -12.21 -14.16 -3.26
CA VAL A 157 -12.71 -13.24 -2.24
C VAL A 157 -14.10 -12.73 -2.64
N PRO A 158 -15.14 -13.54 -2.42
CA PRO A 158 -16.51 -13.24 -2.86
C PRO A 158 -17.03 -11.91 -2.31
N GLY A 159 -17.60 -11.09 -3.18
CA GLY A 159 -18.15 -9.79 -2.83
C GLY A 159 -17.22 -8.62 -3.10
N ILE A 160 -15.99 -8.87 -3.52
CA ILE A 160 -15.01 -7.83 -3.90
C ILE A 160 -14.85 -7.76 -5.41
N GLU A 161 -14.89 -6.55 -5.94
CA GLU A 161 -14.55 -6.22 -7.33
C GLU A 161 -13.52 -5.09 -7.35
N LEU A 162 -12.62 -5.12 -8.33
CA LEU A 162 -11.51 -4.18 -8.46
C LEU A 162 -11.52 -3.48 -9.82
N ARG A 163 -11.23 -2.17 -9.84
CA ARG A 163 -10.91 -1.42 -11.05
C ARG A 163 -9.53 -0.79 -10.88
N PHE A 164 -8.63 -1.12 -11.80
CA PHE A 164 -7.25 -0.63 -11.76
C PHE A 164 -7.07 0.58 -12.67
N MET A 165 -6.20 1.49 -12.25
CA MET A 165 -5.77 2.66 -12.98
C MET A 165 -4.25 2.70 -13.01
N PRO A 166 -3.61 2.98 -14.16
CA PRO A 166 -2.17 3.22 -14.18
C PRO A 166 -1.84 4.47 -13.35
N LEU A 167 -0.75 4.43 -12.61
CA LEU A 167 -0.25 5.60 -11.90
C LEU A 167 1.04 6.09 -12.53
N LYS A 168 1.23 7.40 -12.51
CA LYS A 168 2.52 7.99 -12.78
C LYS A 168 3.37 7.83 -11.52
N SER A 169 4.39 7.01 -11.62
CA SER A 169 5.39 6.76 -10.60
C SER A 169 6.57 6.02 -11.24
N GLU A 170 7.65 5.80 -10.51
CA GLU A 170 8.86 5.19 -11.01
C GLU A 170 8.86 3.67 -10.89
N ALA A 171 9.45 3.00 -11.88
CA ALA A 171 9.78 1.58 -11.80
C ALA A 171 10.80 1.32 -10.66
N PRO A 172 10.90 0.08 -10.13
CA PRO A 172 11.87 -0.25 -9.08
C PRO A 172 13.32 0.10 -9.47
N PRO A 173 14.20 0.39 -8.50
CA PRO A 173 15.60 0.72 -8.78
C PRO A 173 16.38 -0.33 -9.57
N PHE A 174 15.99 -1.61 -9.47
CA PHE A 174 16.61 -2.71 -10.22
C PHE A 174 16.05 -2.91 -11.62
N SER A 175 14.96 -2.21 -11.96
CA SER A 175 14.32 -2.32 -13.26
C SER A 175 15.15 -1.65 -14.36
N PRO A 176 15.25 -2.27 -15.54
CA PRO A 176 15.83 -1.63 -16.72
C PRO A 176 14.99 -0.44 -17.23
N PHE A 177 13.77 -0.30 -16.72
CA PHE A 177 12.84 0.79 -17.06
C PHE A 177 12.87 1.94 -16.03
N ARG A 178 13.77 1.89 -15.03
CA ARG A 178 13.97 3.02 -14.12
C ARG A 178 14.28 4.29 -14.87
N GLY A 179 13.55 5.38 -14.60
CA GLY A 179 13.61 6.65 -15.34
C GLY A 179 12.91 6.62 -16.70
N LYS A 180 12.22 5.53 -17.05
CA LYS A 180 11.37 5.38 -18.24
C LYS A 180 10.11 4.58 -17.88
N PRO A 181 9.31 5.05 -16.92
CA PRO A 181 8.17 4.28 -16.40
C PRO A 181 7.14 3.99 -17.48
N ARG A 182 6.59 2.79 -17.43
CA ARG A 182 5.56 2.30 -18.34
C ARG A 182 4.20 2.31 -17.66
N PRO A 183 3.09 2.52 -18.38
CA PRO A 183 1.76 2.25 -17.84
C PRO A 183 1.70 0.81 -17.32
N GLY A 184 1.40 0.65 -16.02
CA GLY A 184 1.34 -0.66 -15.37
C GLY A 184 2.56 -1.02 -14.50
N ASP A 185 3.65 -0.26 -14.53
CA ASP A 185 4.73 -0.41 -13.55
C ASP A 185 4.22 -0.08 -12.13
N ASN A 186 3.24 0.82 -12.01
CA ASN A 186 2.54 1.18 -10.79
C ASN A 186 1.04 1.34 -11.08
N VAL A 187 0.19 0.89 -10.16
CA VAL A 187 -1.26 0.99 -10.28
C VAL A 187 -1.92 1.51 -9.01
N GLY A 188 -3.00 2.27 -9.18
CA GLY A 188 -4.00 2.53 -8.16
C GLY A 188 -5.19 1.59 -8.35
N VAL A 189 -5.98 1.39 -7.31
CA VAL A 189 -7.15 0.50 -7.38
C VAL A 189 -8.36 1.11 -6.70
N GLN A 190 -9.52 1.02 -7.33
CA GLN A 190 -10.80 1.21 -6.69
C GLN A 190 -11.38 -0.16 -6.34
N ILE A 191 -11.62 -0.39 -5.06
CA ILE A 191 -12.15 -1.62 -4.47
C ILE A 191 -13.63 -1.39 -4.20
N ARG A 192 -14.49 -2.26 -4.71
CA ARG A 192 -15.94 -2.18 -4.51
C ARG A 192 -16.47 -3.41 -3.78
N ASP A 193 -17.30 -3.20 -2.78
CA ASP A 193 -18.20 -4.25 -2.28
C ASP A 193 -19.42 -4.35 -3.18
N CYS A 194 -19.60 -5.52 -3.80
CA CYS A 194 -20.72 -5.79 -4.72
C CYS A 194 -22.09 -5.63 -4.08
N LYS A 195 -22.19 -5.80 -2.75
CA LYS A 195 -23.46 -5.84 -2.05
C LYS A 195 -23.90 -4.47 -1.56
N SER A 196 -23.02 -3.73 -0.91
CA SER A 196 -23.30 -2.38 -0.40
C SER A 196 -23.09 -1.30 -1.46
N GLY A 197 -22.29 -1.59 -2.50
CA GLY A 197 -21.83 -0.61 -3.49
C GLY A 197 -20.74 0.32 -2.95
N LYS A 198 -20.32 0.17 -1.69
CA LYS A 198 -19.28 0.97 -1.06
C LYS A 198 -17.94 0.78 -1.73
N LYS A 199 -17.16 1.86 -1.81
CA LYS A 199 -15.92 1.91 -2.57
C LYS A 199 -14.77 2.47 -1.74
N VAL A 200 -13.59 1.91 -1.94
CA VAL A 200 -12.32 2.37 -1.39
C VAL A 200 -11.34 2.62 -2.54
N PHE A 201 -10.70 3.76 -2.57
CA PHE A 201 -9.57 4.02 -3.45
C PHE A 201 -8.27 3.81 -2.69
N TYR A 202 -7.37 2.99 -3.23
CA TYR A 202 -6.07 2.68 -2.63
C TYR A 202 -4.93 2.95 -3.61
N SER A 203 -3.95 3.74 -3.17
CA SER A 203 -2.78 4.14 -3.95
C SER A 203 -1.63 4.50 -2.99
N PRO A 204 -0.80 3.53 -2.57
CA PRO A 204 0.29 3.76 -1.61
C PRO A 204 1.47 4.54 -2.19
N GLY A 205 1.61 4.59 -3.52
CA GLY A 205 2.61 5.39 -4.23
C GLY A 205 1.94 6.18 -5.35
N LEU A 206 2.17 7.50 -5.37
CA LEU A 206 1.56 8.42 -6.32
C LEU A 206 2.47 9.64 -6.52
N GLU A 207 3.10 9.79 -7.69
CA GLU A 207 3.98 10.93 -7.99
C GLU A 207 3.18 12.21 -8.28
N SER A 208 2.05 12.06 -8.98
CA SER A 208 1.16 13.18 -9.33
C SER A 208 -0.29 12.71 -9.43
N LEU A 209 -1.23 13.60 -9.09
CA LEU A 209 -2.65 13.33 -9.25
C LEU A 209 -3.10 13.74 -10.65
N GLU A 210 -3.23 12.74 -11.52
CA GLU A 210 -3.74 12.93 -12.88
C GLU A 210 -5.29 13.07 -12.88
N ASP A 211 -5.82 13.85 -13.80
CA ASP A 211 -7.26 14.19 -13.86
C ASP A 211 -8.19 12.98 -13.92
N TYR A 212 -7.76 11.89 -14.60
CA TYR A 212 -8.57 10.67 -14.71
C TYR A 212 -8.73 9.92 -13.37
N LEU A 213 -7.90 10.20 -12.36
CA LEU A 213 -8.04 9.63 -11.02
C LEU A 213 -9.09 10.34 -10.18
N LEU A 214 -9.40 11.61 -10.49
CA LEU A 214 -10.35 12.41 -9.72
C LEU A 214 -11.76 11.79 -9.69
N GLY A 215 -12.23 11.24 -10.80
CA GLY A 215 -13.52 10.54 -10.87
C GLY A 215 -13.61 9.37 -9.90
N PRO A 216 -12.75 8.33 -10.02
CA PRO A 216 -12.68 7.20 -9.10
C PRO A 216 -12.50 7.59 -7.63
N MET A 217 -11.69 8.62 -7.35
CA MET A 217 -11.49 9.10 -5.98
C MET A 217 -12.76 9.74 -5.41
N LYS A 218 -13.44 10.62 -6.15
CA LYS A 218 -14.70 11.25 -5.73
C LYS A 218 -15.86 10.27 -5.55
N GLU A 219 -15.87 9.19 -6.33
CA GLU A 219 -16.85 8.12 -6.21
C GLU A 219 -16.62 7.18 -5.03
N SER A 220 -15.47 7.26 -4.37
CA SER A 220 -15.12 6.39 -3.24
C SER A 220 -15.62 6.96 -1.92
N ASP A 221 -15.87 6.08 -0.95
CA ASP A 221 -16.24 6.45 0.43
C ASP A 221 -15.00 6.65 1.31
N LEU A 222 -13.90 6.00 0.93
CA LEU A 222 -12.62 6.04 1.63
C LEU A 222 -11.47 6.17 0.62
N LEU A 223 -10.52 7.05 0.91
CA LEU A 223 -9.25 7.18 0.22
C LEU A 223 -8.12 6.75 1.17
N LEU A 224 -7.33 5.76 0.76
CA LEU A 224 -6.03 5.42 1.34
C LEU A 224 -4.96 5.76 0.31
N VAL A 225 -4.26 6.86 0.49
CA VAL A 225 -3.35 7.41 -0.51
C VAL A 225 -1.97 7.71 0.02
N ASP A 226 -1.03 7.94 -0.88
CA ASP A 226 0.38 8.19 -0.61
C ASP A 226 0.60 9.26 0.48
N GLY A 227 1.31 8.87 1.53
CA GLY A 227 1.69 9.69 2.66
C GLY A 227 3.20 9.76 2.86
N THR A 228 4.01 9.44 1.85
CA THR A 228 5.43 9.14 2.01
C THR A 228 6.22 10.33 2.54
N PHE A 229 6.15 11.49 1.93
CA PHE A 229 6.96 12.66 2.30
C PHE A 229 6.10 13.89 2.61
N TRP A 230 6.54 14.69 3.58
CA TRP A 230 5.92 15.97 3.90
C TRP A 230 6.25 17.04 2.88
N THR A 231 7.54 17.22 2.56
CA THR A 231 8.03 18.16 1.55
C THR A 231 8.78 17.44 0.44
N ASP A 232 8.92 18.07 -0.72
CA ASP A 232 9.67 17.52 -1.85
C ASP A 232 11.17 17.35 -1.51
N THR A 233 11.71 18.22 -0.65
CA THR A 233 13.13 18.23 -0.22
C THR A 233 13.40 17.47 1.07
N GLU A 234 12.41 16.81 1.68
CA GLU A 234 12.49 16.19 3.01
C GLU A 234 13.73 15.30 3.21
N MET A 235 14.04 14.45 2.22
CA MET A 235 15.20 13.56 2.31
C MET A 235 16.52 14.30 2.23
N ILE A 236 16.58 15.39 1.46
CA ILE A 236 17.76 16.26 1.32
C ILE A 236 17.98 17.04 2.62
N ASP A 237 16.92 17.65 3.16
CA ASP A 237 16.96 18.47 4.37
C ASP A 237 17.36 17.65 5.60
N ASN A 238 17.01 16.38 5.62
CA ASN A 238 17.42 15.43 6.68
C ASN A 238 18.78 14.76 6.42
N GLY A 239 19.46 15.03 5.31
CA GLY A 239 20.75 14.43 4.97
C GLY A 239 20.67 12.93 4.66
N LEU A 240 19.50 12.42 4.28
CA LEU A 240 19.24 10.98 4.04
C LEU A 240 19.40 10.58 2.57
N SER A 241 19.16 11.51 1.65
CA SER A 241 19.29 11.29 0.21
C SER A 241 19.61 12.59 -0.51
N LYS A 242 19.94 12.51 -1.80
CA LYS A 242 20.07 13.66 -2.71
C LYS A 242 18.88 13.83 -3.66
N LYS A 243 17.86 12.99 -3.51
CA LYS A 243 16.68 12.94 -4.40
C LYS A 243 15.51 13.71 -3.79
N LEU A 244 14.73 14.33 -4.66
CA LEU A 244 13.42 14.87 -4.35
C LEU A 244 12.38 13.76 -4.17
N ALA A 245 11.28 14.04 -3.46
CA ALA A 245 10.19 13.10 -3.28
C ALA A 245 9.59 12.64 -4.62
N ARG A 246 9.37 13.57 -5.55
CA ARG A 246 8.86 13.27 -6.89
C ARG A 246 9.81 12.42 -7.72
N GLU A 247 11.13 12.61 -7.60
CA GLU A 247 12.14 11.75 -8.25
C GLU A 247 12.13 10.31 -7.70
N MET A 248 11.51 10.10 -6.55
CA MET A 248 11.31 8.78 -5.94
C MET A 248 9.92 8.19 -6.24
N GLY A 249 9.06 8.93 -6.98
CA GLY A 249 7.73 8.48 -7.37
C GLY A 249 6.62 8.82 -6.37
N HIS A 250 6.83 9.84 -5.52
CA HIS A 250 5.89 10.24 -4.47
C HIS A 250 5.53 11.73 -4.52
N ASN A 251 4.24 12.05 -4.39
CA ASN A 251 3.77 13.43 -4.25
C ASN A 251 3.94 13.89 -2.80
N PRO A 252 4.67 14.99 -2.54
CA PRO A 252 4.77 15.53 -1.19
C PRO A 252 3.39 15.97 -0.67
N GLN A 253 3.19 15.94 0.65
CA GLN A 253 1.91 16.35 1.24
C GLN A 253 1.70 17.84 1.18
N SER A 254 2.74 18.62 1.43
CA SER A 254 2.70 20.09 1.46
C SER A 254 3.26 20.73 0.19
N GLY A 255 3.06 22.05 0.06
CA GLY A 255 3.50 22.82 -1.10
C GLY A 255 2.51 22.79 -2.27
N GLU A 256 2.86 23.53 -3.31
CA GLU A 256 2.05 23.69 -4.52
C GLU A 256 1.86 22.34 -5.24
N GLY A 257 0.60 21.99 -5.56
CA GLY A 257 0.26 20.71 -6.15
C GLY A 257 0.48 19.51 -5.22
N GLY A 258 0.70 19.74 -3.93
CA GLY A 258 0.88 18.69 -2.93
C GLY A 258 -0.42 17.92 -2.63
N MET A 259 -0.26 16.82 -1.89
CA MET A 259 -1.39 15.91 -1.60
C MET A 259 -2.51 16.61 -0.83
N ILE A 260 -2.21 17.49 0.13
CA ILE A 260 -3.22 18.24 0.90
C ILE A 260 -4.06 19.12 -0.04
N GLU A 261 -3.42 19.87 -0.94
CA GLU A 261 -4.11 20.71 -1.92
C GLU A 261 -5.01 19.87 -2.83
N ASN A 262 -4.51 18.73 -3.29
CA ASN A 262 -5.25 17.83 -4.18
C ASN A 262 -6.43 17.16 -3.47
N LEU A 263 -6.25 16.70 -2.24
CA LEU A 263 -7.32 16.09 -1.46
C LEU A 263 -8.41 17.10 -1.07
N ASN A 264 -8.06 18.37 -0.89
CA ASN A 264 -9.03 19.43 -0.60
C ASN A 264 -9.96 19.75 -1.80
N LYS A 265 -9.64 19.30 -3.02
CA LYS A 265 -10.51 19.37 -4.22
C LYS A 265 -11.53 18.22 -4.30
N ILE A 266 -11.46 17.28 -3.34
CA ILE A 266 -12.30 16.07 -3.31
C ILE A 266 -13.13 16.09 -2.03
N ASP A 267 -14.44 16.34 -2.18
CA ASP A 267 -15.41 16.29 -1.09
C ASP A 267 -16.04 14.91 -0.98
N GLY A 268 -16.44 14.55 0.24
CA GLY A 268 -17.21 13.34 0.55
C GLY A 268 -16.39 12.21 1.17
N PRO A 269 -15.37 11.65 0.50
CA PRO A 269 -14.61 10.53 1.06
C PRO A 269 -13.87 10.84 2.36
N LYS A 270 -13.77 9.85 3.25
CA LYS A 270 -12.78 9.87 4.32
C LYS A 270 -11.38 9.76 3.71
N LYS A 271 -10.43 10.57 4.15
CA LYS A 271 -9.07 10.70 3.59
C LYS A 271 -8.04 10.23 4.59
N ILE A 272 -7.20 9.27 4.21
CA ILE A 272 -6.19 8.70 5.09
C ILE A 272 -4.87 8.57 4.30
N LEU A 273 -3.78 9.08 4.86
CA LEU A 273 -2.43 8.88 4.34
C LEU A 273 -1.85 7.56 4.84
N ILE A 274 -1.21 6.82 3.95
CA ILE A 274 -0.51 5.55 4.22
C ILE A 274 0.88 5.57 3.55
N HIS A 275 1.72 4.56 3.78
CA HIS A 275 3.06 4.45 3.18
C HIS A 275 3.99 5.60 3.60
N ILE A 276 4.13 5.81 4.92
CA ILE A 276 4.78 6.98 5.48
C ILE A 276 6.27 6.72 5.69
N ASN A 277 7.13 7.56 5.11
CA ASN A 277 8.58 7.43 5.27
C ASN A 277 9.03 7.75 6.71
N ASN A 278 10.08 7.09 7.15
CA ASN A 278 10.63 7.25 8.51
C ASN A 278 11.10 8.68 8.85
N SER A 279 11.40 9.50 7.85
CA SER A 279 11.76 10.92 8.03
C SER A 279 10.58 11.87 8.18
N ASN A 280 9.38 11.43 7.74
CA ASN A 280 8.21 12.29 7.67
C ASN A 280 7.77 12.81 9.07
N PRO A 281 7.64 14.13 9.27
CA PRO A 281 7.28 14.70 10.57
C PRO A 281 5.89 14.27 11.07
N ILE A 282 4.98 13.84 10.19
CA ILE A 282 3.65 13.37 10.61
C ILE A 282 3.69 12.06 11.44
N LEU A 283 4.82 11.37 11.51
CA LEU A 283 5.04 10.23 12.40
C LEU A 283 5.06 10.63 13.88
N ASN A 284 5.39 11.89 14.18
CA ASN A 284 5.16 12.48 15.49
C ASN A 284 3.69 12.92 15.59
N GLU A 285 2.91 12.21 16.40
CA GLU A 285 1.48 12.50 16.61
C GLU A 285 1.21 13.88 17.23
N LEU A 286 2.25 14.52 17.80
CA LEU A 286 2.20 15.83 18.43
C LEU A 286 2.78 16.94 17.55
N SER A 287 3.15 16.66 16.29
CA SER A 287 3.74 17.64 15.39
C SER A 287 2.75 18.66 14.85
N GLU A 288 3.25 19.81 14.42
CA GLU A 288 2.46 20.82 13.72
C GLU A 288 1.88 20.29 12.40
N GLU A 289 2.65 19.49 11.68
CA GLU A 289 2.26 18.87 10.42
C GLU A 289 1.06 17.92 10.64
N ARG A 290 1.05 17.21 11.77
CA ARG A 290 -0.08 16.36 12.15
C ARG A 290 -1.34 17.19 12.42
N GLN A 291 -1.19 18.35 13.03
CA GLN A 291 -2.29 19.29 13.27
C GLN A 291 -2.80 19.90 11.96
N ILE A 292 -1.90 20.20 11.00
CA ILE A 292 -2.28 20.68 9.66
C ILE A 292 -3.14 19.62 8.96
N LEU A 293 -2.74 18.34 8.95
CA LEU A 293 -3.55 17.26 8.37
C LEU A 293 -4.94 17.20 9.00
N LYS A 294 -5.01 17.23 10.33
CA LYS A 294 -6.28 17.18 11.07
C LYS A 294 -7.20 18.35 10.69
N THR A 295 -6.66 19.55 10.56
CA THR A 295 -7.43 20.75 10.15
C THR A 295 -7.99 20.61 8.74
N ASN A 296 -7.30 19.85 7.86
CA ASN A 296 -7.75 19.54 6.50
C ASN A 296 -8.61 18.27 6.41
N GLY A 297 -9.01 17.67 7.54
CA GLY A 297 -9.83 16.45 7.56
C GLY A 297 -9.11 15.21 7.01
N ILE A 298 -7.77 15.17 7.13
CA ILE A 298 -6.93 14.08 6.63
C ILE A 298 -6.37 13.31 7.83
N ASP A 299 -6.68 12.04 7.90
CA ASP A 299 -6.15 11.10 8.90
C ASP A 299 -4.81 10.49 8.44
N VAL A 300 -4.11 9.83 9.37
CA VAL A 300 -2.88 9.09 9.10
C VAL A 300 -3.06 7.64 9.56
N ALA A 301 -2.81 6.70 8.66
CA ALA A 301 -2.89 5.27 8.96
C ALA A 301 -1.87 4.87 10.03
N PHE A 302 -2.20 3.81 10.77
CA PHE A 302 -1.30 3.14 11.70
C PHE A 302 -1.54 1.62 11.62
N ASP A 303 -0.55 0.85 12.03
CA ASP A 303 -0.62 -0.61 12.00
C ASP A 303 -1.75 -1.12 12.89
N GLY A 304 -2.60 -1.97 12.34
CA GLY A 304 -3.79 -2.48 13.01
C GLY A 304 -5.03 -1.61 12.88
N MET A 305 -4.98 -0.43 12.22
CA MET A 305 -6.17 0.39 11.93
C MET A 305 -7.20 -0.43 11.15
N GLU A 306 -8.43 -0.50 11.65
CA GLU A 306 -9.54 -1.17 10.97
C GLU A 306 -10.60 -0.13 10.58
N LEU A 307 -11.04 -0.19 9.34
CA LEU A 307 -11.98 0.74 8.73
C LEU A 307 -13.15 -0.04 8.16
N THR A 308 -14.34 0.36 8.55
CA THR A 308 -15.60 -0.15 8.02
C THR A 308 -16.19 0.89 7.08
N VAL A 309 -16.50 0.47 5.84
CA VAL A 309 -16.98 1.37 4.78
C VAL A 309 -18.43 1.05 4.40
#